data_4780e5ddfd80fc58ef27248d5c814c77
#
_entry.id   4780e5ddfd80fc58ef27248d5c814c77
#
_cell.length_a   1.000
_cell.length_b   1.000
_cell.length_c   1.000
_cell.angle_alpha   90.00
_cell.angle_beta   90.00
_cell.angle_gamma   90.00
#
_symmetry.space_group_name_H-M   'P 1'
#
loop_
_entity.id
_entity.type
_entity.pdbx_description
1 polymer ?
#
loop_
_entity_poly.entity_id
_entity_poly.type
_entity_poly.pdbx_seq_one_letter_code
_entity_poly.pdbx_strand_id
1 'polypeptide(L)'
;MSLQLRARTNTKATPKGSRRNRKEQYLSWAFALPALTLLLIFLIIPFVLTIYFSLTNQRLAPGPLPTSFVGLLNYTRLLADDTLRRALLNNSFFGLVVVPVETGLALFLALLLNQKIRGISVFRTIYFSPVVTPLAVIAVVWSFLYNPSQGLINAFLKTISFGYLGPYTWLDDAHLALPAIMFLSIWSSIGSTHCALQAGASKGSA
;
A
#
# COMPACT_ATOMS: atom_id res chain seq x y z
N MET A 1 -0.62 -30.90 -68.24
CA MET A 1 -0.30 -29.62 -67.55
C MET A 1 -0.39 -29.91 -66.08
N SER A 2 0.71 -30.30 -65.46
CA SER A 2 0.85 -30.90 -64.13
C SER A 2 1.29 -29.83 -63.11
N LEU A 3 0.37 -29.44 -62.26
CA LEU A 3 0.63 -28.54 -61.12
C LEU A 3 1.28 -29.33 -59.96
N GLN A 4 2.55 -29.12 -59.73
CA GLN A 4 3.26 -29.64 -58.56
C GLN A 4 2.98 -28.74 -57.34
N LEU A 5 2.16 -29.26 -56.40
CA LEU A 5 1.96 -28.76 -55.08
C LEU A 5 3.22 -28.99 -54.22
N ARG A 6 4.01 -27.94 -54.01
CA ARG A 6 5.21 -27.94 -53.17
C ARG A 6 4.74 -27.83 -51.72
N ALA A 7 4.70 -28.94 -50.99
CA ALA A 7 4.48 -28.99 -49.55
C ALA A 7 5.64 -28.30 -48.85
N ARG A 8 5.34 -27.13 -48.22
CA ARG A 8 6.24 -26.44 -47.27
C ARG A 8 6.24 -27.20 -45.95
N THR A 9 7.24 -28.04 -45.76
CA THR A 9 7.54 -28.63 -44.45
C THR A 9 8.00 -27.53 -43.50
N ASN A 10 7.08 -27.16 -42.60
CA ASN A 10 7.36 -26.21 -41.53
C ASN A 10 8.15 -26.95 -40.44
N THR A 11 9.46 -26.98 -40.53
CA THR A 11 10.35 -27.49 -39.51
C THR A 11 10.27 -26.57 -38.30
N LYS A 12 9.50 -26.96 -37.31
CA LYS A 12 9.53 -26.35 -35.95
C LYS A 12 10.96 -26.51 -35.43
N ALA A 13 11.73 -25.43 -35.48
CA ALA A 13 13.00 -25.33 -34.79
C ALA A 13 12.70 -25.42 -33.28
N THR A 14 13.02 -26.55 -32.69
CA THR A 14 13.09 -26.73 -31.22
C THR A 14 14.10 -25.70 -30.69
N PRO A 15 13.76 -24.90 -29.68
CA PRO A 15 14.72 -23.97 -29.09
C PRO A 15 15.84 -24.82 -28.48
N LYS A 16 17.03 -24.80 -29.13
CA LYS A 16 18.28 -25.32 -28.58
C LYS A 16 18.48 -24.64 -27.22
N GLY A 17 18.32 -25.38 -26.13
CA GLY A 17 18.66 -24.91 -24.78
C GLY A 17 20.09 -24.37 -24.82
N SER A 18 20.22 -23.05 -24.83
CA SER A 18 21.48 -22.34 -24.80
C SER A 18 22.21 -22.82 -23.55
N ARG A 19 23.30 -23.60 -23.73
CA ARG A 19 24.28 -23.87 -22.67
C ARG A 19 24.86 -22.53 -22.30
N ARG A 20 24.25 -21.91 -21.27
CA ARG A 20 24.64 -20.62 -20.72
C ARG A 20 26.13 -20.67 -20.40
N ASN A 21 26.97 -19.99 -21.19
CA ASN A 21 28.41 -19.97 -21.05
C ASN A 21 28.75 -19.58 -19.61
N ARG A 22 29.69 -20.30 -18.95
CA ARG A 22 30.14 -19.98 -17.60
C ARG A 22 30.54 -18.52 -17.44
N LYS A 23 31.10 -17.92 -18.48
CA LYS A 23 31.43 -16.47 -18.52
C LYS A 23 30.20 -15.57 -18.38
N GLU A 24 29.09 -15.89 -19.05
CA GLU A 24 27.82 -15.14 -18.91
C GLU A 24 27.22 -15.26 -17.52
N GLN A 25 27.39 -16.42 -16.89
CA GLN A 25 26.95 -16.60 -15.51
C GLN A 25 27.77 -15.74 -14.54
N TYR A 26 29.11 -15.74 -14.64
CA TYR A 26 29.98 -14.89 -13.83
C TYR A 26 29.65 -13.40 -14.03
N LEU A 27 29.44 -12.97 -15.26
CA LEU A 27 29.09 -11.60 -15.57
C LEU A 27 27.72 -11.23 -14.94
N SER A 28 26.72 -12.11 -15.05
CA SER A 28 25.40 -11.91 -14.45
C SER A 28 25.49 -11.80 -12.92
N TRP A 29 26.30 -12.64 -12.27
CA TRP A 29 26.54 -12.55 -10.83
C TRP A 29 27.30 -11.27 -10.46
N ALA A 30 28.30 -10.85 -11.23
CA ALA A 30 29.03 -9.61 -11.00
C ALA A 30 28.13 -8.37 -11.03
N PHE A 31 27.15 -8.34 -11.93
CA PHE A 31 26.14 -7.26 -11.98
C PHE A 31 25.09 -7.36 -10.86
N ALA A 32 24.75 -8.56 -10.42
CA ALA A 32 23.80 -8.76 -9.33
C ALA A 32 24.42 -8.51 -7.94
N LEU A 33 25.75 -8.71 -7.80
CA LEU A 33 26.46 -8.66 -6.52
C LEU A 33 26.28 -7.34 -5.76
N PRO A 34 26.40 -6.14 -6.37
CA PRO A 34 26.18 -4.88 -5.65
C PRO A 34 24.77 -4.80 -5.06
N ALA A 35 23.75 -5.17 -5.83
CA ALA A 35 22.36 -5.13 -5.37
C ALA A 35 22.11 -6.16 -4.26
N LEU A 36 22.66 -7.38 -4.40
CA LEU A 36 22.58 -8.43 -3.36
C LEU A 36 23.29 -8.01 -2.08
N THR A 37 24.45 -7.36 -2.18
CA THR A 37 25.20 -6.85 -1.02
C THR A 37 24.39 -5.80 -0.26
N LEU A 38 23.79 -4.84 -0.97
CA LEU A 38 22.93 -3.85 -0.36
C LEU A 38 21.69 -4.49 0.30
N LEU A 39 21.07 -5.45 -0.38
CA LEU A 39 19.94 -6.19 0.18
C LEU A 39 20.34 -6.96 1.44
N LEU A 40 21.50 -7.60 1.46
CA LEU A 40 22.01 -8.32 2.63
C LEU A 40 22.26 -7.36 3.79
N ILE A 41 22.92 -6.23 3.55
CA ILE A 41 23.29 -5.26 4.60
C ILE A 41 22.03 -4.56 5.15
N PHE A 42 21.13 -4.10 4.29
CA PHE A 42 20.02 -3.23 4.69
C PHE A 42 18.70 -3.98 4.95
N LEU A 43 18.55 -5.22 4.50
CA LEU A 43 17.36 -6.02 4.73
C LEU A 43 17.64 -7.25 5.59
N ILE A 44 18.57 -8.12 5.18
CA ILE A 44 18.77 -9.41 5.82
C ILE A 44 19.41 -9.25 7.22
N ILE A 45 20.47 -8.45 7.33
CA ILE A 45 21.13 -8.23 8.63
C ILE A 45 20.17 -7.59 9.64
N PRO A 46 19.47 -6.46 9.37
CA PRO A 46 18.51 -5.90 10.30
C PRO A 46 17.37 -6.87 10.65
N PHE A 47 16.91 -7.67 9.70
CA PHE A 47 15.88 -8.69 9.95
C PHE A 47 16.34 -9.73 10.97
N VAL A 48 17.54 -10.29 10.78
CA VAL A 48 18.13 -11.26 11.74
C VAL A 48 18.37 -10.62 13.10
N LEU A 49 18.88 -9.38 13.14
CA LEU A 49 19.05 -8.63 14.39
C LEU A 49 17.72 -8.38 15.10
N THR A 50 16.65 -8.10 14.36
CA THR A 50 15.31 -7.92 14.93
C THR A 50 14.83 -9.20 15.62
N ILE A 51 15.03 -10.36 14.99
CA ILE A 51 14.72 -11.66 15.62
C ILE A 51 15.56 -11.87 16.88
N TYR A 52 16.86 -11.60 16.82
CA TYR A 52 17.73 -11.70 17.98
C TYR A 52 17.27 -10.78 19.13
N PHE A 53 17.00 -9.50 18.84
CA PHE A 53 16.53 -8.55 19.84
C PHE A 53 15.15 -8.89 20.40
N SER A 54 14.28 -9.52 19.62
CA SER A 54 12.97 -9.97 20.11
C SER A 54 13.05 -11.02 21.22
N LEU A 55 14.15 -11.76 21.26
CA LEU A 55 14.44 -12.79 22.27
C LEU A 55 15.30 -12.27 23.45
N THR A 56 15.65 -10.99 23.44
CA THR A 56 16.44 -10.34 24.49
C THR A 56 15.64 -9.24 25.19
N ASN A 57 16.12 -8.82 26.38
CA ASN A 57 15.54 -7.67 27.09
C ASN A 57 16.15 -6.32 26.65
N GLN A 58 16.64 -6.24 25.40
CA GLN A 58 17.25 -5.01 24.88
C GLN A 58 16.28 -3.83 24.98
N ARG A 59 16.76 -2.73 25.58
CA ARG A 59 16.01 -1.47 25.65
C ARG A 59 16.60 -0.45 24.69
N LEU A 60 15.76 0.37 24.09
CA LEU A 60 16.21 1.49 23.21
C LEU A 60 17.01 2.54 23.98
N ALA A 61 16.67 2.75 25.26
CA ALA A 61 17.43 3.64 26.13
C ALA A 61 18.45 2.84 26.95
N PRO A 62 19.72 3.30 27.04
CA PRO A 62 20.73 2.68 27.90
C PRO A 62 20.22 2.66 29.35
N GLY A 63 20.16 1.49 29.95
CA GLY A 63 19.76 1.29 31.34
C GLY A 63 20.86 0.58 32.12
N PRO A 64 20.81 0.59 33.47
CA PRO A 64 21.83 -0.07 34.32
C PRO A 64 21.82 -1.60 34.24
N LEU A 65 20.83 -2.18 33.57
CA LEU A 65 20.68 -3.63 33.47
C LEU A 65 21.36 -4.15 32.21
N PRO A 66 22.20 -5.20 32.31
CA PRO A 66 22.82 -5.82 31.15
C PRO A 66 21.77 -6.47 30.23
N THR A 67 22.04 -6.45 28.94
CA THR A 67 21.23 -7.17 27.96
C THR A 67 21.34 -8.67 28.23
N SER A 68 20.21 -9.31 28.46
CA SER A 68 20.12 -10.76 28.71
C SER A 68 19.17 -11.42 27.74
N PHE A 69 19.40 -12.68 27.47
CA PHE A 69 18.50 -13.50 26.68
C PHE A 69 17.31 -13.92 27.54
N VAL A 70 16.10 -13.56 27.11
CA VAL A 70 14.85 -13.82 27.85
C VAL A 70 13.93 -14.82 27.14
N GLY A 71 14.37 -15.36 26.01
CA GLY A 71 13.58 -16.31 25.23
C GLY A 71 12.24 -15.72 24.77
N LEU A 72 11.16 -16.43 24.99
CA LEU A 72 9.82 -16.03 24.55
C LEU A 72 9.06 -15.12 25.54
N LEU A 73 9.71 -14.63 26.60
CA LEU A 73 9.06 -13.80 27.61
C LEU A 73 8.45 -12.50 27.03
N ASN A 74 9.11 -11.91 26.03
CA ASN A 74 8.58 -10.72 25.36
C ASN A 74 7.26 -11.03 24.62
N TYR A 75 7.15 -12.20 24.01
CA TYR A 75 5.94 -12.63 23.32
C TYR A 75 4.78 -12.91 24.28
N THR A 76 5.06 -13.55 25.42
CA THR A 76 4.01 -13.77 26.44
C THR A 76 3.50 -12.45 27.04
N ARG A 77 4.38 -11.49 27.29
CA ARG A 77 4.01 -10.14 27.72
C ARG A 77 3.18 -9.42 26.65
N LEU A 78 3.58 -9.53 25.39
CA LEU A 78 2.89 -8.91 24.26
C LEU A 78 1.47 -9.46 24.10
N LEU A 79 1.26 -10.76 24.25
CA LEU A 79 -0.07 -11.38 24.18
C LEU A 79 -0.99 -10.97 25.33
N ALA A 80 -0.41 -10.56 26.48
CA ALA A 80 -1.15 -10.04 27.63
C ALA A 80 -1.36 -8.52 27.57
N ASP A 81 -0.82 -7.84 26.53
CA ASP A 81 -0.91 -6.38 26.41
C ASP A 81 -2.23 -5.97 25.73
N ASP A 82 -3.06 -5.25 26.48
CA ASP A 82 -4.32 -4.69 25.98
C ASP A 82 -4.11 -3.69 24.84
N THR A 83 -2.97 -3.01 24.81
CA THR A 83 -2.62 -2.07 23.72
C THR A 83 -2.44 -2.79 22.41
N LEU A 84 -1.70 -3.92 22.42
CA LEU A 84 -1.56 -4.77 21.23
C LEU A 84 -2.91 -5.28 20.74
N ARG A 85 -3.74 -5.79 21.65
CA ARG A 85 -5.07 -6.29 21.30
C ARG A 85 -5.93 -5.21 20.63
N ARG A 86 -5.97 -4.00 21.21
CA ARG A 86 -6.69 -2.87 20.61
C ARG A 86 -6.10 -2.48 19.24
N ALA A 87 -4.77 -2.43 19.11
CA ALA A 87 -4.10 -2.13 17.84
C ALA A 87 -4.44 -3.17 16.76
N LEU A 88 -4.43 -4.46 17.09
CA LEU A 88 -4.81 -5.52 16.16
C LEU A 88 -6.27 -5.41 15.72
N LEU A 89 -7.19 -5.15 16.67
CA LEU A 89 -8.60 -4.95 16.34
C LEU A 89 -8.82 -3.74 15.45
N ASN A 90 -8.18 -2.61 15.78
CA ASN A 90 -8.28 -1.39 14.97
C ASN A 90 -7.71 -1.59 13.56
N ASN A 91 -6.55 -2.24 13.43
CA ASN A 91 -5.95 -2.53 12.12
C ASN A 91 -6.79 -3.53 11.31
N SER A 92 -7.33 -4.55 11.97
CA SER A 92 -8.22 -5.52 11.30
C SER A 92 -9.50 -4.85 10.81
N PHE A 93 -10.12 -4.02 11.65
CA PHE A 93 -11.31 -3.26 11.29
C PHE A 93 -11.01 -2.26 10.16
N PHE A 94 -9.89 -1.55 10.24
CA PHE A 94 -9.43 -0.65 9.19
C PHE A 94 -9.30 -1.40 7.84
N GLY A 95 -8.58 -2.51 7.81
CA GLY A 95 -8.41 -3.29 6.58
C GLY A 95 -9.72 -3.87 6.04
N LEU A 96 -10.59 -4.38 6.93
CA LEU A 96 -11.88 -4.95 6.56
C LEU A 96 -12.85 -3.92 5.94
N VAL A 97 -12.75 -2.66 6.35
CA VAL A 97 -13.61 -1.58 5.83
C VAL A 97 -12.94 -0.90 4.63
N VAL A 98 -11.69 -0.47 4.76
CA VAL A 98 -11.02 0.35 3.74
C VAL A 98 -10.82 -0.45 2.45
N VAL A 99 -10.32 -1.69 2.51
CA VAL A 99 -10.00 -2.47 1.31
C VAL A 99 -11.23 -2.75 0.44
N PRO A 100 -12.37 -3.26 0.96
CA PRO A 100 -13.56 -3.48 0.14
C PRO A 100 -14.17 -2.17 -0.39
N VAL A 101 -14.22 -1.12 0.43
CA VAL A 101 -14.80 0.18 0.03
C VAL A 101 -13.93 0.82 -1.06
N GLU A 102 -12.62 0.86 -0.88
CA GLU A 102 -11.68 1.40 -1.86
C GLU A 102 -11.76 0.63 -3.18
N THR A 103 -11.72 -0.71 -3.12
CA THR A 103 -11.79 -1.56 -4.32
C THR A 103 -13.12 -1.39 -5.03
N GLY A 104 -14.24 -1.34 -4.30
CA GLY A 104 -15.57 -1.12 -4.84
C GLY A 104 -15.70 0.25 -5.50
N LEU A 105 -15.23 1.32 -4.87
CA LEU A 105 -15.22 2.66 -5.44
C LEU A 105 -14.31 2.77 -6.66
N ALA A 106 -13.12 2.17 -6.62
CA ALA A 106 -12.21 2.15 -7.75
C ALA A 106 -12.79 1.40 -8.95
N LEU A 107 -13.45 0.27 -8.72
CA LEU A 107 -14.15 -0.48 -9.76
C LEU A 107 -15.33 0.33 -10.34
N PHE A 108 -16.13 0.95 -9.47
CA PHE A 108 -17.24 1.81 -9.89
C PHE A 108 -16.74 2.97 -10.76
N LEU A 109 -15.68 3.65 -10.35
CA LEU A 109 -15.05 4.71 -11.13
C LEU A 109 -14.46 4.17 -12.45
N ALA A 110 -13.85 2.99 -12.45
CA ALA A 110 -13.32 2.37 -13.66
C ALA A 110 -14.43 2.12 -14.69
N LEU A 111 -15.59 1.63 -14.26
CA LEU A 111 -16.75 1.42 -15.12
C LEU A 111 -17.33 2.74 -15.61
N LEU A 112 -17.44 3.75 -14.75
CA LEU A 112 -17.96 5.07 -15.10
C LEU A 112 -17.05 5.78 -16.11
N LEU A 113 -15.75 5.76 -15.90
CA LEU A 113 -14.75 6.42 -16.73
C LEU A 113 -14.49 5.71 -18.07
N ASN A 114 -14.92 4.46 -18.22
CA ASN A 114 -14.89 3.75 -19.50
C ASN A 114 -16.02 4.20 -20.45
N GLN A 115 -16.99 4.96 -19.96
CA GLN A 115 -18.07 5.52 -20.77
C GLN A 115 -17.61 6.83 -21.46
N LYS A 116 -18.12 7.11 -22.66
CA LYS A 116 -17.83 8.34 -23.41
C LYS A 116 -18.65 9.53 -22.87
N ILE A 117 -18.31 9.98 -21.66
CA ILE A 117 -19.01 11.09 -20.99
C ILE A 117 -18.29 12.41 -21.30
N ARG A 118 -19.05 13.48 -21.60
CA ARG A 118 -18.49 14.84 -21.74
C ARG A 118 -17.92 15.31 -20.39
N GLY A 119 -16.70 15.87 -20.39
CA GLY A 119 -16.04 16.34 -19.17
C GLY A 119 -15.23 15.31 -18.40
N ILE A 120 -15.09 14.08 -18.89
CA ILE A 120 -14.33 12.98 -18.26
C ILE A 120 -12.88 13.37 -17.90
N SER A 121 -12.28 14.28 -18.69
CA SER A 121 -10.92 14.78 -18.43
C SER A 121 -10.82 15.54 -17.11
N VAL A 122 -11.81 16.37 -16.79
CA VAL A 122 -11.85 17.13 -15.53
C VAL A 122 -12.00 16.17 -14.33
N PHE A 123 -12.91 15.20 -14.43
CA PHE A 123 -13.06 14.17 -13.40
C PHE A 123 -11.76 13.40 -13.20
N ARG A 124 -11.08 13.02 -14.27
CA ARG A 124 -9.79 12.34 -14.22
C ARG A 124 -8.74 13.18 -13.48
N THR A 125 -8.65 14.46 -13.73
CA THR A 125 -7.71 15.36 -13.03
C THR A 125 -8.00 15.42 -11.53
N ILE A 126 -9.26 15.54 -11.14
CA ILE A 126 -9.66 15.67 -9.73
C ILE A 126 -9.31 14.41 -8.93
N TYR A 127 -9.68 13.22 -9.42
CA TYR A 127 -9.44 12.01 -8.65
C TYR A 127 -8.00 11.49 -8.76
N PHE A 128 -7.21 11.92 -9.78
CA PHE A 128 -5.78 11.65 -9.85
C PHE A 128 -4.94 12.58 -8.97
N SER A 129 -5.47 13.73 -8.58
CA SER A 129 -4.75 14.70 -7.76
C SER A 129 -4.10 14.09 -6.50
N PRO A 130 -4.77 13.21 -5.72
CA PRO A 130 -4.15 12.59 -4.55
C PRO A 130 -2.95 11.69 -4.88
N VAL A 131 -2.96 11.04 -6.05
CA VAL A 131 -1.91 10.08 -6.45
C VAL A 131 -0.55 10.76 -6.64
N VAL A 132 -0.56 11.99 -7.15
CA VAL A 132 0.67 12.75 -7.42
C VAL A 132 1.09 13.62 -6.24
N THR A 133 0.25 13.71 -5.20
CA THR A 133 0.52 14.53 -4.02
C THR A 133 1.27 13.71 -2.96
N PRO A 134 2.40 14.19 -2.42
CA PRO A 134 3.10 13.51 -1.33
C PRO A 134 2.18 13.32 -0.11
N LEU A 135 2.22 12.13 0.49
CA LEU A 135 1.37 11.78 1.63
C LEU A 135 1.50 12.77 2.80
N ALA A 136 2.69 13.32 3.03
CA ALA A 136 2.92 14.32 4.07
C ALA A 136 2.09 15.60 3.82
N VAL A 137 1.99 16.04 2.57
CA VAL A 137 1.16 17.21 2.20
C VAL A 137 -0.31 16.91 2.41
N ILE A 138 -0.76 15.73 1.99
CA ILE A 138 -2.13 15.27 2.22
C ILE A 138 -2.44 15.29 3.73
N ALA A 139 -1.57 14.72 4.56
CA ALA A 139 -1.77 14.68 6.00
C ALA A 139 -1.90 16.08 6.62
N VAL A 140 -1.06 17.03 6.21
CA VAL A 140 -1.13 18.43 6.67
C VAL A 140 -2.45 19.08 6.23
N VAL A 141 -2.85 18.95 4.98
CA VAL A 141 -4.13 19.52 4.48
C VAL A 141 -5.31 18.96 5.25
N TRP A 142 -5.34 17.64 5.47
CA TRP A 142 -6.44 16.99 6.21
C TRP A 142 -6.43 17.34 7.70
N SER A 143 -5.28 17.60 8.32
CA SER A 143 -5.23 18.10 9.70
C SER A 143 -5.91 19.48 9.83
N PHE A 144 -5.78 20.36 8.84
CA PHE A 144 -6.53 21.61 8.79
C PHE A 144 -8.03 21.41 8.53
N LEU A 145 -8.40 20.47 7.65
CA LEU A 145 -9.80 20.16 7.37
C LEU A 145 -10.52 19.60 8.61
N TYR A 146 -9.82 18.76 9.40
CA TYR A 146 -10.32 18.16 10.64
C TYR A 146 -10.15 19.04 11.88
N ASN A 147 -9.65 20.27 11.74
CA ASN A 147 -9.47 21.16 12.88
C ASN A 147 -10.80 21.40 13.61
N PRO A 148 -10.86 21.23 14.96
CA PRO A 148 -12.10 21.33 15.70
C PRO A 148 -12.76 22.71 15.63
N SER A 149 -11.95 23.78 15.63
CA SER A 149 -12.47 25.18 15.73
C SER A 149 -12.64 25.86 14.37
N GLN A 150 -11.73 25.62 13.42
CA GLN A 150 -11.70 26.32 12.12
C GLN A 150 -11.76 25.38 10.91
N GLY A 151 -11.92 24.06 11.13
CA GLY A 151 -11.94 23.07 10.07
C GLY A 151 -13.16 23.19 9.16
N LEU A 152 -12.91 23.10 7.84
CA LEU A 152 -13.96 23.18 6.83
C LEU A 152 -15.02 22.08 7.00
N ILE A 153 -14.66 20.90 7.47
CA ILE A 153 -15.59 19.79 7.68
C ILE A 153 -16.61 20.14 8.77
N ASN A 154 -16.17 20.71 9.89
CA ASN A 154 -17.06 21.16 10.95
C ASN A 154 -17.93 22.35 10.49
N ALA A 155 -17.37 23.30 9.73
CA ALA A 155 -18.11 24.41 9.18
C ALA A 155 -19.20 23.93 8.21
N PHE A 156 -18.89 22.98 7.35
CA PHE A 156 -19.83 22.36 6.40
C PHE A 156 -20.95 21.60 7.13
N LEU A 157 -20.62 20.78 8.12
CA LEU A 157 -21.59 20.04 8.91
C LEU A 157 -22.53 20.98 9.68
N LYS A 158 -21.98 22.02 10.29
CA LYS A 158 -22.77 23.06 10.97
C LYS A 158 -23.74 23.76 10.02
N THR A 159 -23.30 24.08 8.81
CA THR A 159 -24.14 24.77 7.80
C THR A 159 -25.28 23.87 7.33
N ILE A 160 -25.01 22.60 6.97
CA ILE A 160 -26.03 21.67 6.48
C ILE A 160 -27.02 21.28 7.57
N SER A 161 -26.54 21.14 8.84
CA SER A 161 -27.38 20.74 9.95
C SER A 161 -28.08 21.89 10.65
N PHE A 162 -27.99 23.11 10.11
CA PHE A 162 -28.53 24.31 10.76
C PHE A 162 -28.03 24.50 12.21
N GLY A 163 -26.78 24.06 12.47
CA GLY A 163 -26.12 24.18 13.77
C GLY A 163 -26.32 23.01 14.73
N TYR A 164 -27.04 21.95 14.36
CA TYR A 164 -27.29 20.79 15.22
C TYR A 164 -26.07 19.84 15.32
N LEU A 165 -25.17 19.79 14.32
CA LEU A 165 -23.99 18.91 14.27
C LEU A 165 -22.71 19.70 14.47
N GLY A 166 -21.85 19.19 15.38
CA GLY A 166 -20.50 19.72 15.64
C GLY A 166 -20.43 20.79 16.73
N PRO A 167 -19.23 21.32 17.01
CA PRO A 167 -17.94 20.92 16.44
C PRO A 167 -17.46 19.57 16.96
N TYR A 168 -16.91 18.76 16.07
CA TYR A 168 -16.32 17.46 16.42
C TYR A 168 -14.80 17.57 16.49
N THR A 169 -14.19 16.85 17.46
CA THR A 169 -12.73 16.70 17.59
C THR A 169 -12.27 15.43 16.85
N TRP A 170 -12.27 15.49 15.52
CA TRP A 170 -12.11 14.34 14.62
C TRP A 170 -10.90 13.43 14.93
N LEU A 171 -9.76 14.01 15.30
CA LEU A 171 -8.52 13.26 15.51
C LEU A 171 -8.24 12.97 16.99
N ASP A 172 -8.86 13.72 17.91
CA ASP A 172 -8.65 13.58 19.35
C ASP A 172 -9.71 12.67 20.02
N ASP A 173 -10.83 12.42 19.34
CA ASP A 173 -11.87 11.51 19.84
C ASP A 173 -11.55 10.06 19.47
N ALA A 174 -11.52 9.17 20.45
CA ALA A 174 -11.20 7.75 20.26
C ALA A 174 -12.16 7.02 19.30
N HIS A 175 -13.40 7.50 19.15
CA HIS A 175 -14.41 6.90 18.27
C HIS A 175 -14.39 7.50 16.86
N LEU A 176 -13.97 8.76 16.71
CA LEU A 176 -13.96 9.47 15.44
C LEU A 176 -12.61 9.40 14.70
N ALA A 177 -11.50 9.25 15.43
CA ALA A 177 -10.18 9.26 14.84
C ALA A 177 -9.99 8.15 13.79
N LEU A 178 -10.38 6.93 14.09
CA LEU A 178 -10.25 5.81 13.16
C LEU A 178 -11.10 5.99 11.89
N PRO A 179 -12.43 6.30 11.98
CA PRO A 179 -13.24 6.64 10.80
C PRO A 179 -12.70 7.82 9.98
N ALA A 180 -12.18 8.86 10.64
CA ALA A 180 -11.59 10.01 9.94
C ALA A 180 -10.36 9.62 9.11
N ILE A 181 -9.47 8.80 9.68
CA ILE A 181 -8.29 8.28 8.99
C ILE A 181 -8.70 7.32 7.86
N MET A 182 -9.72 6.48 8.06
CA MET A 182 -10.26 5.60 7.01
C MET A 182 -10.76 6.40 5.81
N PHE A 183 -11.50 7.48 6.05
CA PHE A 183 -12.02 8.34 4.98
C PHE A 183 -10.89 8.99 4.18
N LEU A 184 -9.88 9.54 4.87
CA LEU A 184 -8.67 10.08 4.24
C LEU A 184 -7.97 9.01 3.40
N SER A 185 -7.79 7.81 3.94
CA SER A 185 -7.12 6.69 3.28
C SER A 185 -7.83 6.29 2.00
N ILE A 186 -9.14 6.08 2.06
CA ILE A 186 -9.97 5.75 0.90
C ILE A 186 -9.85 6.83 -0.18
N TRP A 187 -9.97 8.10 0.20
CA TRP A 187 -9.87 9.20 -0.74
C TRP A 187 -8.50 9.29 -1.42
N SER A 188 -7.41 9.08 -0.65
CA SER A 188 -6.05 9.21 -1.18
C SER A 188 -5.63 8.05 -2.09
N SER A 189 -6.16 6.84 -1.86
CA SER A 189 -5.75 5.63 -2.59
C SER A 189 -6.67 5.28 -3.78
N ILE A 190 -7.82 5.91 -3.89
CA ILE A 190 -8.81 5.59 -4.92
C ILE A 190 -8.25 5.72 -6.35
N GLY A 191 -7.42 6.73 -6.61
CA GLY A 191 -6.80 6.98 -7.91
C GLY A 191 -5.75 5.94 -8.28
N SER A 192 -4.92 5.49 -7.33
CA SER A 192 -3.89 4.47 -7.54
C SER A 192 -4.49 3.09 -7.79
N THR A 193 -5.52 2.73 -7.04
CA THR A 193 -6.24 1.46 -7.19
C THR A 193 -6.96 1.39 -8.52
N HIS A 194 -7.57 2.48 -8.98
CA HIS A 194 -8.16 2.57 -10.32
C HIS A 194 -7.14 2.33 -11.43
N CYS A 195 -5.95 2.94 -11.36
CA CYS A 195 -4.88 2.71 -12.33
C CYS A 195 -4.43 1.25 -12.38
N ALA A 196 -4.27 0.62 -11.21
CA ALA A 196 -3.89 -0.78 -11.11
C ALA A 196 -4.94 -1.71 -11.77
N LEU A 197 -6.23 -1.45 -11.55
CA LEU A 197 -7.33 -2.20 -12.17
C LEU A 197 -7.34 -2.07 -13.70
N GLN A 198 -7.14 -0.86 -14.25
CA GLN A 198 -7.07 -0.65 -15.70
C GLN A 198 -5.85 -1.35 -16.32
N ALA A 199 -4.69 -1.28 -15.69
CA ALA A 199 -3.49 -1.97 -16.17
C ALA A 199 -3.65 -3.49 -16.16
N GLY A 200 -4.37 -4.05 -15.19
CA GLY A 200 -4.73 -5.47 -15.13
C GLY A 200 -5.69 -5.89 -16.24
N ALA A 201 -6.73 -5.10 -16.50
CA ALA A 201 -7.73 -5.37 -17.52
C ALA A 201 -7.14 -5.35 -18.94
N SER A 202 -6.22 -4.44 -19.23
CA SER A 202 -5.58 -4.34 -20.55
C SER A 202 -4.67 -5.54 -20.88
N LYS A 203 -4.12 -6.22 -19.89
CA LYS A 203 -3.30 -7.43 -20.07
C LYS A 203 -4.12 -8.71 -20.30
N GLY A 204 -5.36 -8.73 -19.87
CA GLY A 204 -6.26 -9.88 -20.05
C GLY A 204 -6.95 -9.94 -21.42
N SER A 205 -6.85 -8.89 -22.23
CA SER A 205 -7.46 -8.78 -23.57
C SER A 205 -6.48 -9.00 -24.74
N ALA A 206 -5.23 -9.34 -24.45
CA ALA A 206 -4.18 -9.68 -25.43
C ALA A 206 -3.88 -11.18 -25.40
#